data_f2bafab1446b91c2d97ef33ef89086ee
#
_entry.id   f2bafab1446b91c2d97ef33ef89086ee
#
_cell.length_a   1.000
_cell.length_b   1.000
_cell.length_c   1.000
_cell.angle_alpha   90.00
_cell.angle_beta   90.00
_cell.angle_gamma   90.00
#
_symmetry.space_group_name_H-M   'P 1'
#
loop_
_entity.id
_entity.type
_entity.pdbx_description
1 polymer ?
#
loop_
_entity_poly.entity_id
_entity_poly.type
_entity_poly.pdbx_seq_one_letter_code
_entity_poly.pdbx_strand_id
1 'polypeptide(L)'
;MKINILGTEYTIMFKNDEEVCAAMNVQVGACGGYCSAAAKEIVIANLNTIIDSEAEKDAIKRDNIRHEIVHAFFNESGLSDNSNMVECWAKNEEMVDWIALQGPKIYKAWQEAGAL
;
A
#
# COMPACT_ATOMS: atom_id res chain seq x y z
N MET A 1 -2.80 -13.93 2.28
CA MET A 1 -1.61 -14.11 1.38
C MET A 1 -0.40 -13.52 2.07
N LYS A 2 0.74 -14.20 1.99
CA LYS A 2 1.98 -13.75 2.61
C LYS A 2 2.97 -13.28 1.57
N ILE A 3 3.68 -12.19 1.86
CA ILE A 3 4.73 -11.65 1.00
C ILE A 3 5.97 -11.35 1.82
N ASN A 4 7.12 -11.36 1.18
CA ASN A 4 8.39 -11.00 1.78
C ASN A 4 8.73 -9.54 1.46
N ILE A 5 8.94 -8.75 2.50
CA ILE A 5 9.37 -7.35 2.40
C ILE A 5 10.75 -7.23 3.06
N LEU A 6 11.78 -7.22 2.25
CA LEU A 6 13.17 -7.10 2.71
C LEU A 6 13.55 -8.10 3.83
N GLY A 7 13.08 -9.36 3.71
CA GLY A 7 13.34 -10.40 4.68
C GLY A 7 12.30 -10.56 5.79
N THR A 8 11.34 -9.64 5.88
CA THR A 8 10.24 -9.70 6.85
C THR A 8 8.95 -10.18 6.18
N GLU A 9 8.28 -11.16 6.77
CA GLU A 9 7.01 -11.66 6.27
C GLU A 9 5.86 -10.73 6.68
N TYR A 10 5.10 -10.26 5.68
CA TYR A 10 3.85 -9.52 5.87
C TYR A 10 2.67 -10.36 5.42
N THR A 11 1.54 -10.22 6.11
CA THR A 11 0.28 -10.84 5.72
C THR A 11 -0.62 -9.79 5.06
N ILE A 12 -1.08 -10.09 3.83
CA ILE A 12 -2.09 -9.28 3.15
C ILE A 12 -3.44 -9.92 3.41
N MET A 13 -4.40 -9.14 3.91
CA MET A 13 -5.76 -9.56 4.17
C MET A 13 -6.78 -8.53 3.66
N PHE A 14 -7.98 -9.03 3.37
CA PHE A 14 -9.09 -8.19 2.94
C PHE A 14 -10.14 -8.12 4.04
N LYS A 15 -10.63 -6.92 4.31
CA LYS A 15 -11.72 -6.67 5.26
C LYS A 15 -12.79 -5.82 4.60
N ASN A 16 -13.97 -5.75 5.22
CA ASN A 16 -15.01 -4.87 4.69
C ASN A 16 -14.64 -3.39 4.89
N ASP A 17 -15.30 -2.53 4.11
CA ASP A 17 -14.98 -1.10 4.07
C ASP A 17 -15.14 -0.43 5.42
N GLU A 18 -16.18 -0.85 6.17
CA GLU A 18 -16.48 -0.30 7.49
C GLU A 18 -15.38 -0.64 8.51
N GLU A 19 -14.87 -1.87 8.52
CA GLU A 19 -13.79 -2.28 9.42
C GLU A 19 -12.47 -1.54 9.11
N VAL A 20 -12.12 -1.40 7.83
CA VAL A 20 -10.90 -0.71 7.41
C VAL A 20 -10.96 0.77 7.80
N CYS A 21 -12.06 1.43 7.50
CA CYS A 21 -12.22 2.85 7.79
C CYS A 21 -12.33 3.12 9.30
N ALA A 22 -12.97 2.24 10.06
CA ALA A 22 -13.02 2.34 11.52
C ALA A 22 -11.62 2.20 12.16
N ALA A 23 -10.80 1.28 11.67
CA ALA A 23 -9.42 1.11 12.14
C ALA A 23 -8.56 2.36 11.90
N MET A 24 -8.83 3.10 10.83
CA MET A 24 -8.14 4.36 10.48
C MET A 24 -8.83 5.60 11.03
N ASN A 25 -9.96 5.44 11.71
CA ASN A 25 -10.77 6.54 12.24
C ASN A 25 -11.16 7.56 11.16
N VAL A 26 -11.61 7.07 10.01
CA VAL A 26 -12.08 7.88 8.88
C VAL A 26 -13.44 7.40 8.41
N GLN A 27 -14.09 8.19 7.56
CA GLN A 27 -15.38 7.83 6.96
C GLN A 27 -15.22 6.71 5.93
N VAL A 28 -16.28 5.88 5.79
CA VAL A 28 -16.32 4.85 4.75
C VAL A 28 -16.08 5.46 3.37
N GLY A 29 -15.18 4.86 2.61
CA GLY A 29 -14.75 5.36 1.31
C GLY A 29 -13.54 6.30 1.33
N ALA A 30 -13.12 6.77 2.51
CA ALA A 30 -11.96 7.66 2.63
C ALA A 30 -10.62 6.90 2.73
N CYS A 31 -10.64 5.57 2.88
CA CYS A 31 -9.45 4.74 3.06
C CYS A 31 -9.61 3.42 2.30
N GLY A 32 -8.67 3.12 1.41
CA GLY A 32 -8.64 1.87 0.65
C GLY A 32 -7.90 0.73 1.35
N GLY A 33 -7.13 1.02 2.38
CA GLY A 33 -6.34 0.06 3.12
C GLY A 33 -5.43 0.74 4.13
N TYR A 34 -4.62 -0.06 4.82
CA TYR A 34 -3.55 0.43 5.68
C TYR A 34 -2.44 -0.62 5.84
N CYS A 35 -1.26 -0.15 6.18
CA CYS A 35 -0.10 -0.96 6.50
C CYS A 35 0.24 -0.80 7.98
N SER A 36 0.26 -1.89 8.73
CA SER A 36 0.70 -1.92 10.12
C SER A 36 2.13 -2.47 10.20
N ALA A 37 3.08 -1.60 10.45
CA ALA A 37 4.48 -2.00 10.64
C ALA A 37 4.67 -2.88 11.90
N ALA A 38 3.91 -2.61 12.96
CA ALA A 38 4.00 -3.37 14.21
C ALA A 38 3.43 -4.79 14.06
N ALA A 39 2.28 -4.94 13.40
CA ALA A 39 1.62 -6.22 13.21
C ALA A 39 2.17 -7.00 12.00
N LYS A 40 2.95 -6.36 11.12
CA LYS A 40 3.39 -6.91 9.84
C LYS A 40 2.21 -7.33 8.96
N GLU A 41 1.24 -6.44 8.89
CA GLU A 41 -0.01 -6.66 8.16
C GLU A 41 -0.28 -5.54 7.16
N ILE A 42 -0.80 -5.93 6.01
CA ILE A 42 -1.40 -5.04 5.01
C ILE A 42 -2.87 -5.40 4.92
N VAL A 43 -3.73 -4.46 5.23
CA VAL A 43 -5.18 -4.65 5.20
C VAL A 43 -5.78 -3.82 4.08
N ILE A 44 -6.53 -4.48 3.21
CA ILE A 44 -7.14 -3.87 2.02
C ILE A 44 -8.67 -3.95 2.16
N ALA A 45 -9.36 -2.85 1.88
CA ALA A 45 -10.80 -2.80 1.83
C ALA A 45 -11.33 -3.61 0.62
N ASN A 46 -12.41 -4.35 0.82
CA ASN A 46 -13.02 -5.14 -0.26
C ASN A 46 -13.83 -4.29 -1.25
N LEU A 47 -14.12 -3.03 -0.91
CA LEU A 47 -14.83 -2.03 -1.72
C LEU A 47 -16.29 -2.38 -2.04
N ASN A 48 -16.86 -3.37 -1.37
CA ASN A 48 -18.21 -3.86 -1.68
C ASN A 48 -19.30 -2.84 -1.33
N THR A 49 -19.05 -1.94 -0.38
CA THR A 49 -20.01 -0.91 0.04
C THR A 49 -20.07 0.27 -0.93
N ILE A 50 -18.94 0.57 -1.63
CA ILE A 50 -18.78 1.82 -2.38
C ILE A 50 -18.67 1.64 -3.89
N ILE A 51 -18.40 0.42 -4.37
CA ILE A 51 -18.21 0.13 -5.81
C ILE A 51 -19.03 -1.11 -6.19
N ASP A 52 -19.80 -0.99 -7.27
CA ASP A 52 -20.63 -2.10 -7.76
C ASP A 52 -19.91 -2.95 -8.80
N SER A 53 -19.09 -2.35 -9.67
CA SER A 53 -18.38 -3.05 -10.75
C SER A 53 -17.23 -3.90 -10.20
N GLU A 54 -17.26 -5.21 -10.44
CA GLU A 54 -16.17 -6.12 -10.04
C GLU A 54 -14.84 -5.79 -10.72
N ALA A 55 -14.87 -5.42 -11.99
CA ALA A 55 -13.67 -5.03 -12.72
C ALA A 55 -13.02 -3.77 -12.11
N GLU A 56 -13.85 -2.80 -11.73
CA GLU A 56 -13.39 -1.58 -11.07
C GLU A 56 -12.85 -1.86 -9.67
N LYS A 57 -13.54 -2.69 -8.87
CA LYS A 57 -13.03 -3.13 -7.56
C LYS A 57 -11.67 -3.78 -7.68
N ASP A 58 -11.48 -4.70 -8.62
CA ASP A 58 -10.23 -5.42 -8.80
C ASP A 58 -9.09 -4.48 -9.21
N ALA A 59 -9.36 -3.50 -10.05
CA ALA A 59 -8.38 -2.50 -10.45
C ALA A 59 -7.94 -1.66 -9.24
N ILE A 60 -8.89 -1.14 -8.49
CA ILE A 60 -8.62 -0.31 -7.31
C ILE A 60 -7.93 -1.12 -6.20
N LYS A 61 -8.34 -2.35 -5.96
CA LYS A 61 -7.66 -3.23 -4.99
C LYS A 61 -6.18 -3.43 -5.35
N ARG A 62 -5.87 -3.66 -6.62
CA ARG A 62 -4.47 -3.78 -7.06
C ARG A 62 -3.67 -2.50 -6.81
N ASP A 63 -4.27 -1.35 -7.04
CA ASP A 63 -3.63 -0.07 -6.76
C ASP A 63 -3.39 0.11 -5.25
N ASN A 64 -4.39 -0.19 -4.43
CA ASN A 64 -4.29 -0.14 -2.97
C ASN A 64 -3.22 -1.10 -2.44
N ILE A 65 -3.17 -2.33 -2.94
CA ILE A 65 -2.12 -3.29 -2.57
C ILE A 65 -0.73 -2.73 -2.88
N ARG A 66 -0.51 -2.16 -4.06
CA ARG A 66 0.78 -1.55 -4.42
C ARG A 66 1.14 -0.40 -3.49
N HIS A 67 0.17 0.45 -3.16
CA HIS A 67 0.34 1.56 -2.24
C HIS A 67 0.81 1.06 -0.85
N GLU A 68 0.10 0.11 -0.26
CA GLU A 68 0.44 -0.40 1.06
C GLU A 68 1.76 -1.19 1.10
N ILE A 69 2.10 -1.86 0.01
CA ILE A 69 3.42 -2.50 -0.14
C ILE A 69 4.54 -1.46 -0.12
N VAL A 70 4.37 -0.30 -0.75
CA VAL A 70 5.36 0.78 -0.70
C VAL A 70 5.57 1.26 0.74
N HIS A 71 4.49 1.42 1.51
CA HIS A 71 4.60 1.72 2.95
C HIS A 71 5.40 0.65 3.69
N ALA A 72 5.13 -0.63 3.44
CA ALA A 72 5.86 -1.73 4.06
C ALA A 72 7.37 -1.69 3.74
N PHE A 73 7.74 -1.43 2.49
CA PHE A 73 9.14 -1.25 2.10
C PHE A 73 9.80 -0.08 2.82
N PHE A 74 9.12 1.06 2.94
CA PHE A 74 9.64 2.20 3.66
C PHE A 74 9.83 1.90 5.15
N ASN A 75 8.90 1.16 5.76
CA ASN A 75 9.00 0.75 7.15
C ASN A 75 10.18 -0.21 7.37
N GLU A 76 10.29 -1.26 6.57
CA GLU A 76 11.33 -2.28 6.74
C GLU A 76 12.73 -1.80 6.33
N SER A 77 12.84 -0.85 5.42
CA SER A 77 14.12 -0.24 5.05
C SER A 77 14.64 0.76 6.09
N GLY A 78 13.84 1.11 7.08
CA GLY A 78 14.15 2.15 8.05
C GLY A 78 13.93 3.58 7.53
N LEU A 79 13.50 3.73 6.28
CA LEU A 79 13.34 5.05 5.65
C LEU A 79 12.27 5.88 6.34
N SER A 80 11.15 5.24 6.76
CA SER A 80 10.09 5.91 7.51
C SER A 80 10.57 6.50 8.83
N ASP A 81 11.45 5.80 9.54
CA ASP A 81 11.98 6.23 10.84
C ASP A 81 13.12 7.23 10.69
N ASN A 82 13.84 7.19 9.59
CA ASN A 82 15.01 8.04 9.33
C ASN A 82 14.69 9.29 8.49
N SER A 83 13.46 9.47 8.06
CA SER A 83 13.04 10.61 7.23
C SER A 83 12.62 11.82 8.08
N ASN A 84 13.51 12.29 8.96
CA ASN A 84 13.19 13.27 9.99
C ASN A 84 13.58 14.72 9.68
N MET A 85 14.06 15.01 8.47
CA MET A 85 14.70 16.30 8.22
C MET A 85 13.75 17.50 8.35
N VAL A 86 12.49 17.37 7.97
CA VAL A 86 11.48 18.42 8.16
C VAL A 86 10.09 17.81 8.41
N GLU A 87 9.63 16.85 7.61
CA GLU A 87 8.28 16.29 7.65
C GLU A 87 8.23 14.82 7.28
N CYS A 88 9.13 13.99 7.76
CA CYS A 88 9.10 12.55 7.48
C CYS A 88 8.74 12.24 6.01
N TRP A 89 9.53 12.74 5.07
CA TRP A 89 9.24 12.68 3.62
C TRP A 89 8.89 11.27 3.11
N ALA A 90 9.45 10.22 3.70
CA ALA A 90 9.14 8.83 3.36
C ALA A 90 7.76 8.37 3.85
N LYS A 91 7.03 9.20 4.59
CA LYS A 91 5.62 9.01 4.97
C LYS A 91 4.68 9.88 4.15
N ASN A 92 5.21 10.62 3.20
CA ASN A 92 4.42 11.49 2.33
C ASN A 92 3.55 10.66 1.40
N GLU A 93 2.23 10.82 1.50
CA GLU A 93 1.26 10.04 0.75
C GLU A 93 1.34 10.26 -0.77
N GLU A 94 1.66 11.47 -1.21
CA GLU A 94 1.84 11.75 -2.64
C GLU A 94 3.02 10.96 -3.23
N MET A 95 4.12 10.86 -2.49
CA MET A 95 5.28 10.07 -2.93
C MET A 95 4.97 8.58 -2.94
N VAL A 96 4.28 8.08 -1.91
CA VAL A 96 3.84 6.67 -1.85
C VAL A 96 2.92 6.36 -3.03
N ASP A 97 1.93 7.19 -3.28
CA ASP A 97 1.01 7.05 -4.42
C ASP A 97 1.74 7.10 -5.76
N TRP A 98 2.67 8.03 -5.91
CA TRP A 98 3.44 8.16 -7.15
C TRP A 98 4.24 6.89 -7.44
N ILE A 99 4.96 6.36 -6.46
CA ILE A 99 5.74 5.12 -6.60
C ILE A 99 4.82 3.92 -6.87
N ALA A 100 3.70 3.81 -6.13
CA ALA A 100 2.75 2.73 -6.31
C ALA A 100 2.12 2.74 -7.71
N LEU A 101 1.82 3.93 -8.25
CA LEU A 101 1.24 4.11 -9.57
C LEU A 101 2.26 3.87 -10.68
N GLN A 102 3.47 4.41 -10.54
CA GLN A 102 4.50 4.34 -11.56
C GLN A 102 5.38 3.07 -11.47
N GLY A 103 5.40 2.40 -10.32
CA GLY A 103 6.25 1.24 -10.06
C GLY A 103 6.22 0.17 -11.14
N PRO A 104 5.05 -0.29 -11.62
CA PRO A 104 4.98 -1.28 -12.70
C PRO A 104 5.64 -0.80 -14.01
N LYS A 105 5.53 0.49 -14.31
CA LYS A 105 6.14 1.09 -15.51
C LYS A 105 7.66 1.24 -15.34
N ILE A 106 8.10 1.64 -14.15
CA ILE A 106 9.52 1.74 -13.80
C ILE A 106 10.17 0.36 -13.88
N TYR A 107 9.54 -0.64 -13.28
CA TYR A 107 10.03 -2.01 -13.30
C TYR A 107 10.16 -2.55 -14.74
N LYS A 108 9.13 -2.33 -15.55
CA LYS A 108 9.16 -2.71 -16.97
C LYS A 108 10.30 -2.02 -17.72
N ALA A 109 10.50 -0.72 -17.53
CA ALA A 109 11.58 0.01 -18.14
C ALA A 109 12.96 -0.54 -17.70
N TRP A 110 13.12 -0.90 -16.44
CA TRP A 110 14.33 -1.53 -15.94
C TRP A 110 14.57 -2.89 -16.58
N GLN A 111 13.53 -3.71 -16.75
CA GLN A 111 13.64 -4.99 -17.45
C GLN A 111 14.06 -4.79 -18.92
N GLU A 112 13.41 -3.88 -19.63
CA GLU A 112 13.69 -3.57 -21.02
C GLU A 112 15.12 -3.04 -21.22
N ALA A 113 15.63 -2.29 -20.25
CA ALA A 113 16.99 -1.75 -20.25
C ALA A 113 18.07 -2.78 -19.82
N GLY A 114 17.65 -3.98 -19.38
CA GLY A 114 18.59 -4.95 -18.82
C GLY A 114 19.23 -4.50 -17.50
N ALA A 115 18.52 -3.69 -16.72
CA ALA A 115 19.01 -3.08 -15.48
C ALA A 115 18.58 -3.81 -14.20
N LEU A 116 18.05 -5.00 -14.32
CA LEU A 116 17.65 -5.83 -13.16
C LEU A 116 18.67 -6.93 -12.88
#